data_809d6b1f3c3887f48ae84ed9106fac94
#
_entry.id   809d6b1f3c3887f48ae84ed9106fac94
#
_cell.length_a   1.000
_cell.length_b   1.000
_cell.length_c   1.000
_cell.angle_alpha   90.00
_cell.angle_beta   90.00
_cell.angle_gamma   90.00
#
_symmetry.space_group_name_H-M   'P 1'
#
loop_
_entity.id
_entity.type
_entity.pdbx_description
1 polymer ?
#
loop_
_entity_poly.entity_id
_entity_poly.type
_entity_poly.pdbx_seq_one_letter_code
_entity_poly.pdbx_strand_id
1 'polypeptide(L)'
;MILSGTIASTVQLQMLNNKWMQKKESGNVLSKQELNERSTWTSEQFMIADFQDQLEHNRETQKRQKIDNKIMSGGSLSPEEISYLEKNDPVALKKYRETKEDKESYKEKLRQCKTKEEVDRVKLQKLGELESSLSSVVNDPTIPKSAKLAKAQEILAKTNNIEAAHLEFVKSADYQSCLLYTSPSPRDA
;
A
#
# COMPACT_ATOMS: atom_id res chain seq x y z
N MET A 1 -21.82 -23.12 -45.79
CA MET A 1 -21.98 -22.50 -44.46
C MET A 1 -21.31 -23.32 -43.35
N ILE A 2 -19.97 -23.45 -43.33
CA ILE A 2 -19.25 -24.28 -42.35
C ILE A 2 -18.08 -23.50 -41.68
N LEU A 3 -17.97 -22.20 -41.90
CA LEU A 3 -16.82 -21.42 -41.41
C LEU A 3 -17.07 -20.66 -40.09
N SER A 4 -18.33 -20.58 -39.63
CA SER A 4 -18.62 -19.86 -38.36
C SER A 4 -18.27 -20.64 -37.12
N GLY A 5 -18.24 -21.95 -37.13
CA GLY A 5 -17.95 -22.79 -35.96
C GLY A 5 -16.47 -22.84 -35.58
N THR A 6 -15.58 -22.77 -36.55
CA THR A 6 -14.13 -22.90 -36.37
C THR A 6 -13.48 -21.62 -35.78
N ILE A 7 -14.00 -20.45 -36.19
CA ILE A 7 -13.46 -19.16 -35.67
C ILE A 7 -13.87 -18.95 -34.22
N ALA A 8 -15.11 -19.27 -33.84
CA ALA A 8 -15.60 -19.19 -32.49
C ALA A 8 -14.83 -20.14 -31.55
N SER A 9 -14.53 -21.37 -31.98
CA SER A 9 -13.75 -22.34 -31.22
C SER A 9 -12.27 -21.92 -31.05
N THR A 10 -11.70 -21.27 -32.08
CA THR A 10 -10.30 -20.80 -32.03
C THR A 10 -10.13 -19.62 -31.08
N VAL A 11 -11.06 -18.67 -31.07
CA VAL A 11 -11.09 -17.53 -30.16
C VAL A 11 -11.29 -18.02 -28.70
N GLN A 12 -12.20 -19.00 -28.52
CA GLN A 12 -12.45 -19.60 -27.20
C GLN A 12 -11.23 -20.34 -26.66
N LEU A 13 -10.50 -21.08 -27.48
CA LEU A 13 -9.24 -21.74 -27.15
C LEU A 13 -8.13 -20.74 -26.80
N GLN A 14 -8.07 -19.62 -27.54
CA GLN A 14 -7.10 -18.56 -27.28
C GLN A 14 -7.37 -17.84 -25.95
N MET A 15 -8.65 -17.56 -25.63
CA MET A 15 -9.05 -17.00 -24.33
C MET A 15 -8.74 -17.95 -23.17
N LEU A 16 -9.01 -19.24 -23.33
CA LEU A 16 -8.69 -20.29 -22.35
C LEU A 16 -7.19 -20.40 -22.12
N ASN A 17 -6.39 -20.34 -23.18
CA ASN A 17 -4.93 -20.39 -23.08
C ASN A 17 -4.35 -19.17 -22.38
N ASN A 18 -4.84 -17.97 -22.69
CA ASN A 18 -4.44 -16.74 -22.04
C ASN A 18 -4.79 -16.75 -20.53
N LYS A 19 -5.99 -17.23 -20.17
CA LYS A 19 -6.37 -17.43 -18.76
C LYS A 19 -5.50 -18.45 -18.05
N TRP A 20 -5.18 -19.54 -18.71
CA TRP A 20 -4.32 -20.57 -18.14
C TRP A 20 -2.90 -20.04 -17.89
N MET A 21 -2.38 -19.23 -18.81
CA MET A 21 -1.08 -18.55 -18.64
C MET A 21 -1.12 -17.58 -17.45
N GLN A 22 -2.17 -16.76 -17.33
CA GLN A 22 -2.34 -15.86 -16.19
C GLN A 22 -2.45 -16.60 -14.84
N LYS A 23 -3.20 -17.72 -14.80
CA LYS A 23 -3.29 -18.56 -13.59
C LYS A 23 -1.97 -19.24 -13.26
N LYS A 24 -1.20 -19.64 -14.25
CA LYS A 24 0.15 -20.19 -14.07
C LYS A 24 1.13 -19.16 -13.51
N GLU A 25 1.07 -17.93 -14.00
CA GLU A 25 1.90 -16.79 -13.51
C GLU A 25 1.52 -16.38 -12.09
N SER A 26 0.22 -16.44 -11.75
CA SER A 26 -0.28 -16.16 -10.39
C SER A 26 -0.10 -17.30 -9.39
N GLY A 27 0.45 -18.45 -9.81
CA GLY A 27 0.63 -19.63 -8.97
C GLY A 27 -0.68 -20.41 -8.66
N ASN A 28 -1.80 -20.00 -9.23
CA ASN A 28 -3.12 -20.60 -9.02
C ASN A 28 -3.45 -21.61 -10.14
N VAL A 29 -2.66 -22.67 -10.24
CA VAL A 29 -2.82 -23.72 -11.24
C VAL A 29 -3.91 -24.69 -10.80
N LEU A 30 -4.89 -24.92 -11.68
CA LEU A 30 -5.92 -25.94 -11.46
C LEU A 30 -5.33 -27.33 -11.26
N SER A 31 -5.86 -28.07 -10.31
CA SER A 31 -5.48 -29.47 -10.11
C SER A 31 -5.88 -30.34 -11.34
N LYS A 32 -5.26 -31.50 -11.51
CA LYS A 32 -5.63 -32.44 -12.59
C LYS A 32 -7.10 -32.89 -12.50
N GLN A 33 -7.67 -32.94 -11.30
CA GLN A 33 -9.07 -33.28 -11.09
C GLN A 33 -9.98 -32.18 -11.60
N GLU A 34 -9.71 -30.91 -11.29
CA GLU A 34 -10.47 -29.76 -11.77
C GLU A 34 -10.37 -29.62 -13.29
N LEU A 35 -9.22 -29.94 -13.89
CA LEU A 35 -9.05 -29.95 -15.36
C LEU A 35 -9.92 -31.03 -16.02
N ASN A 36 -10.00 -32.23 -15.43
CA ASN A 36 -10.84 -33.29 -15.93
C ASN A 36 -12.33 -32.97 -15.79
N GLU A 37 -12.75 -32.43 -14.66
CA GLU A 37 -14.13 -31.98 -14.41
C GLU A 37 -14.53 -30.88 -15.41
N ARG A 38 -13.65 -29.89 -15.65
CA ARG A 38 -13.89 -28.83 -16.64
C ARG A 38 -13.97 -29.33 -18.07
N SER A 39 -13.33 -30.44 -18.41
CA SER A 39 -13.40 -31.00 -19.78
C SER A 39 -14.81 -31.50 -20.16
N THR A 40 -15.67 -31.75 -19.18
CA THR A 40 -17.07 -32.21 -19.37
C THR A 40 -18.08 -31.07 -19.28
N TRP A 41 -17.65 -29.83 -19.03
CA TRP A 41 -18.55 -28.70 -18.84
C TRP A 41 -19.21 -28.22 -20.12
N THR A 42 -20.44 -27.75 -19.98
CA THR A 42 -21.15 -27.04 -21.05
C THR A 42 -20.61 -25.59 -21.18
N SER A 43 -20.89 -24.94 -22.30
CA SER A 43 -20.53 -23.54 -22.53
C SER A 43 -21.08 -22.60 -21.44
N GLU A 44 -22.28 -22.89 -20.93
CA GLU A 44 -22.90 -22.11 -19.84
C GLU A 44 -22.16 -22.28 -18.51
N GLN A 45 -21.75 -23.51 -18.20
CA GLN A 45 -20.96 -23.78 -16.99
C GLN A 45 -19.60 -23.08 -17.01
N PHE A 46 -18.95 -23.03 -18.18
CA PHE A 46 -17.73 -22.25 -18.36
C PHE A 46 -17.96 -20.75 -18.14
N MET A 47 -19.03 -20.17 -18.67
CA MET A 47 -19.34 -18.75 -18.48
C MET A 47 -19.63 -18.43 -17.02
N ILE A 48 -20.36 -19.29 -16.32
CA ILE A 48 -20.66 -19.10 -14.88
C ILE A 48 -19.37 -19.13 -14.07
N ALA A 49 -18.53 -20.14 -14.30
CA ALA A 49 -17.25 -20.25 -13.58
C ALA A 49 -16.33 -19.05 -13.88
N ASP A 50 -16.28 -18.59 -15.12
CA ASP A 50 -15.53 -17.41 -15.52
C ASP A 50 -16.00 -16.15 -14.82
N PHE A 51 -17.30 -15.98 -14.74
CA PHE A 51 -17.90 -14.85 -14.03
C PHE A 51 -17.62 -14.91 -12.51
N GLN A 52 -17.68 -16.09 -11.92
CA GLN A 52 -17.32 -16.29 -10.51
C GLN A 52 -15.85 -15.97 -10.26
N ASP A 53 -14.93 -16.49 -11.11
CA ASP A 53 -13.50 -16.22 -11.05
C ASP A 53 -13.22 -14.69 -11.17
N GLN A 54 -13.93 -13.98 -12.04
CA GLN A 54 -13.82 -12.53 -12.19
C GLN A 54 -14.33 -11.77 -10.96
N LEU A 55 -15.45 -12.20 -10.38
CA LEU A 55 -15.99 -11.60 -9.16
C LEU A 55 -15.03 -11.77 -7.98
N GLU A 56 -14.46 -12.96 -7.83
CA GLU A 56 -13.49 -13.24 -6.78
C GLU A 56 -12.22 -12.39 -6.96
N HIS A 57 -11.66 -12.37 -8.16
CA HIS A 57 -10.51 -11.52 -8.48
C HIS A 57 -10.78 -10.04 -8.22
N ASN A 58 -11.95 -9.53 -8.60
CA ASN A 58 -12.35 -8.16 -8.34
C ASN A 58 -12.46 -7.87 -6.84
N ARG A 59 -13.00 -8.80 -6.04
CA ARG A 59 -13.08 -8.68 -4.58
C ARG A 59 -11.69 -8.65 -3.94
N GLU A 60 -10.80 -9.52 -4.38
CA GLU A 60 -9.42 -9.54 -3.88
C GLU A 60 -8.67 -8.25 -4.25
N THR A 61 -8.81 -7.78 -5.49
CA THR A 61 -8.22 -6.53 -5.94
C THR A 61 -8.74 -5.33 -5.13
N GLN A 62 -10.06 -5.25 -4.92
CA GLN A 62 -10.66 -4.20 -4.08
C GLN A 62 -10.18 -4.27 -2.61
N LYS A 63 -10.07 -5.48 -2.07
CA LYS A 63 -9.54 -5.69 -0.71
C LYS A 63 -8.11 -5.19 -0.61
N ARG A 64 -7.27 -5.54 -1.59
CA ARG A 64 -5.88 -5.08 -1.66
C ARG A 64 -5.80 -3.55 -1.78
N GLN A 65 -6.56 -2.96 -2.69
CA GLN A 65 -6.60 -1.50 -2.85
C GLN A 65 -7.03 -0.76 -1.57
N LYS A 66 -8.01 -1.31 -0.83
CA LYS A 66 -8.41 -0.73 0.46
C LYS A 66 -7.27 -0.76 1.48
N ILE A 67 -6.52 -1.85 1.54
CA ILE A 67 -5.35 -1.98 2.41
C ILE A 67 -4.28 -0.97 2.00
N ASP A 68 -3.94 -0.90 0.71
CA ASP A 68 -2.94 0.02 0.19
C ASP A 68 -3.33 1.49 0.46
N ASN A 69 -4.61 1.85 0.25
CA ASN A 69 -5.11 3.17 0.57
C ASN A 69 -5.00 3.51 2.07
N LYS A 70 -5.26 2.54 2.97
CA LYS A 70 -5.05 2.73 4.41
C LYS A 70 -3.58 2.96 4.74
N ILE A 71 -2.68 2.19 4.16
CA ILE A 71 -1.23 2.35 4.35
C ILE A 71 -0.80 3.74 3.88
N MET A 72 -1.23 4.14 2.68
CA MET A 72 -0.89 5.44 2.08
C MET A 72 -1.45 6.63 2.84
N SER A 73 -2.62 6.50 3.47
CA SER A 73 -3.24 7.56 4.28
C SER A 73 -2.75 7.62 5.73
N GLY A 74 -1.83 6.73 6.11
CA GLY A 74 -1.36 6.64 7.50
C GLY A 74 -2.32 5.98 8.47
N GLY A 75 -3.32 5.24 7.96
CA GLY A 75 -4.29 4.51 8.76
C GLY A 75 -3.72 3.22 9.38
N SER A 76 -4.40 2.73 10.41
CA SER A 76 -4.05 1.45 11.03
C SER A 76 -4.75 0.29 10.33
N LEU A 77 -4.02 -0.81 10.11
CA LEU A 77 -4.57 -2.04 9.58
C LEU A 77 -5.24 -2.85 10.69
N SER A 78 -6.35 -3.51 10.34
CA SER A 78 -7.00 -4.47 11.23
C SER A 78 -6.19 -5.78 11.33
N PRO A 79 -6.42 -6.60 12.38
CA PRO A 79 -5.77 -7.91 12.49
C PRO A 79 -6.00 -8.82 11.27
N GLU A 80 -7.18 -8.73 10.64
CA GLU A 80 -7.52 -9.49 9.44
C GLU A 80 -6.74 -9.01 8.21
N GLU A 81 -6.53 -7.68 8.08
CA GLU A 81 -5.74 -7.07 7.01
C GLU A 81 -4.25 -7.41 7.17
N ILE A 82 -3.76 -7.44 8.41
CA ILE A 82 -2.39 -7.88 8.73
C ILE A 82 -2.19 -9.36 8.35
N SER A 83 -3.11 -10.23 8.76
CA SER A 83 -3.07 -11.66 8.41
C SER A 83 -3.16 -11.89 6.89
N TYR A 84 -3.96 -11.07 6.20
CA TYR A 84 -4.04 -11.12 4.75
C TYR A 84 -2.70 -10.75 4.09
N LEU A 85 -2.05 -9.67 4.53
CA LEU A 85 -0.73 -9.27 4.02
C LEU A 85 0.36 -10.29 4.38
N GLU A 86 0.30 -10.87 5.57
CA GLU A 86 1.27 -11.89 5.99
C GLU A 86 1.27 -13.10 5.07
N LYS A 87 0.08 -13.51 4.60
CA LYS A 87 -0.09 -14.64 3.69
C LYS A 87 0.21 -14.28 2.23
N ASN A 88 -0.19 -13.10 1.75
CA ASN A 88 -0.20 -12.77 0.33
C ASN A 88 0.91 -11.79 -0.08
N ASP A 89 1.36 -10.91 0.84
CA ASP A 89 2.42 -9.93 0.55
C ASP A 89 3.22 -9.56 1.82
N PRO A 90 4.11 -10.44 2.27
CA PRO A 90 4.92 -10.20 3.46
C PRO A 90 5.86 -8.99 3.31
N VAL A 91 6.21 -8.61 2.06
CA VAL A 91 7.04 -7.43 1.79
C VAL A 91 6.29 -6.15 2.11
N ALA A 92 5.04 -6.04 1.68
CA ALA A 92 4.19 -4.90 2.01
C ALA A 92 3.92 -4.82 3.52
N LEU A 93 3.73 -5.96 4.19
CA LEU A 93 3.58 -5.99 5.64
C LEU A 93 4.83 -5.48 6.37
N LYS A 94 6.02 -5.87 5.92
CA LYS A 94 7.29 -5.37 6.48
C LYS A 94 7.39 -3.85 6.35
N LYS A 95 7.12 -3.31 5.18
CA LYS A 95 7.11 -1.86 4.92
C LYS A 95 6.09 -1.12 5.79
N TYR A 96 4.90 -1.70 5.97
CA TYR A 96 3.89 -1.14 6.88
C TYR A 96 4.40 -1.08 8.31
N ARG A 97 5.04 -2.15 8.82
CA ARG A 97 5.62 -2.18 10.16
C ARG A 97 6.72 -1.13 10.33
N GLU A 98 7.64 -1.01 9.38
CA GLU A 98 8.69 0.02 9.37
C GLU A 98 8.10 1.45 9.39
N THR A 99 7.07 1.68 8.59
CA THR A 99 6.38 2.99 8.56
C THR A 99 5.66 3.29 9.87
N LYS A 100 5.10 2.27 10.52
CA LYS A 100 4.47 2.39 11.83
C LYS A 100 5.49 2.68 12.93
N GLU A 101 6.64 2.00 12.92
CA GLU A 101 7.74 2.27 13.84
C GLU A 101 8.26 3.71 13.70
N ASP A 102 8.45 4.18 12.46
CA ASP A 102 8.81 5.58 12.17
C ASP A 102 7.79 6.57 12.77
N LYS A 103 6.49 6.28 12.63
CA LYS A 103 5.41 7.08 13.19
C LYS A 103 5.45 7.11 14.73
N GLU A 104 5.61 5.96 15.37
CA GLU A 104 5.67 5.88 16.83
C GLU A 104 6.93 6.55 17.38
N SER A 105 8.08 6.36 16.73
CA SER A 105 9.33 7.07 17.07
C SER A 105 9.17 8.60 16.96
N TYR A 106 8.46 9.06 15.93
CA TYR A 106 8.15 10.48 15.76
C TYR A 106 7.24 11.00 16.89
N LYS A 107 6.16 10.27 17.22
CA LYS A 107 5.27 10.61 18.33
C LYS A 107 6.03 10.71 19.67
N GLU A 108 6.97 9.79 19.90
CA GLU A 108 7.80 9.83 21.11
C GLU A 108 8.65 11.10 21.18
N LYS A 109 9.27 11.50 20.06
CA LYS A 109 10.02 12.77 19.97
C LYS A 109 9.12 13.96 20.26
N LEU A 110 7.88 13.98 19.74
CA LEU A 110 6.94 15.06 20.02
C LEU A 110 6.57 15.17 21.51
N ARG A 111 6.39 14.04 22.21
CA ARG A 111 6.11 14.02 23.65
C ARG A 111 7.26 14.55 24.51
N GLN A 112 8.50 14.49 24.00
CA GLN A 112 9.67 15.02 24.68
C GLN A 112 9.83 16.53 24.51
N CYS A 113 9.13 17.15 23.57
CA CYS A 113 9.17 18.58 23.33
C CYS A 113 8.51 19.34 24.49
N LYS A 114 9.18 20.41 24.95
CA LYS A 114 8.68 21.28 26.03
C LYS A 114 8.04 22.55 25.48
N THR A 115 8.42 22.97 24.26
CA THR A 115 7.94 24.19 23.64
C THR A 115 7.31 23.89 22.28
N LYS A 116 6.39 24.75 21.83
CA LYS A 116 5.73 24.63 20.52
C LYS A 116 6.74 24.76 19.38
N GLU A 117 7.78 25.57 19.56
CA GLU A 117 8.86 25.74 18.57
C GLU A 117 9.71 24.47 18.43
N GLU A 118 9.94 23.73 19.53
CA GLU A 118 10.59 22.44 19.45
C GLU A 118 9.76 21.44 18.64
N VAL A 119 8.43 21.44 18.84
CA VAL A 119 7.49 20.59 18.07
C VAL A 119 7.58 20.91 16.57
N ASP A 120 7.57 22.20 16.20
CA ASP A 120 7.71 22.63 14.80
C ASP A 120 9.08 22.27 14.23
N ARG A 121 10.14 22.42 15.01
CA ARG A 121 11.51 22.04 14.62
C ARG A 121 11.62 20.53 14.34
N VAL A 122 11.07 19.69 15.22
CA VAL A 122 11.04 18.23 15.05
C VAL A 122 10.28 17.85 13.79
N LYS A 123 9.15 18.53 13.49
CA LYS A 123 8.41 18.35 12.24
C LYS A 123 9.26 18.69 11.02
N LEU A 124 9.83 19.90 10.99
CA LEU A 124 10.63 20.37 9.88
C LEU A 124 11.84 19.48 9.62
N GLN A 125 12.51 19.03 10.70
CA GLN A 125 13.62 18.10 10.59
C GLN A 125 13.17 16.78 9.94
N LYS A 126 12.07 16.19 10.42
CA LYS A 126 11.59 14.90 9.89
C LYS A 126 11.13 14.99 8.44
N LEU A 127 10.45 16.07 8.07
CA LEU A 127 10.04 16.31 6.68
C LEU A 127 11.26 16.55 5.78
N GLY A 128 12.27 17.28 6.24
CA GLY A 128 13.52 17.49 5.51
C GLY A 128 14.31 16.18 5.28
N GLU A 129 14.32 15.26 6.25
CA GLU A 129 14.91 13.92 6.08
C GLU A 129 14.19 13.13 4.97
N LEU A 130 12.84 13.18 4.94
CA LEU A 130 12.04 12.49 3.92
C LEU A 130 12.20 13.13 2.54
N GLU A 131 12.24 14.45 2.45
CA GLU A 131 12.50 15.19 1.21
C GLU A 131 13.90 14.89 0.65
N SER A 132 14.92 14.87 1.50
CA SER A 132 16.28 14.47 1.11
C SER A 132 16.31 13.04 0.59
N SER A 133 15.60 12.13 1.25
CA SER A 133 15.49 10.73 0.80
C SER A 133 14.80 10.63 -0.56
N LEU A 134 13.73 11.40 -0.78
CA LEU A 134 13.02 11.45 -2.07
C LEU A 134 13.93 12.01 -3.17
N SER A 135 14.62 13.09 -2.90
CA SER A 135 15.57 13.71 -3.83
C SER A 135 16.68 12.73 -4.22
N SER A 136 17.22 12.00 -3.25
CA SER A 136 18.23 10.96 -3.48
C SER A 136 17.72 9.86 -4.41
N VAL A 137 16.48 9.37 -4.18
CA VAL A 137 15.86 8.34 -5.03
C VAL A 137 15.62 8.86 -6.46
N VAL A 138 15.12 10.08 -6.60
CA VAL A 138 14.80 10.67 -7.91
C VAL A 138 16.07 10.89 -8.73
N ASN A 139 17.13 11.37 -8.11
CA ASN A 139 18.38 11.74 -8.78
C ASN A 139 19.35 10.57 -8.98
N ASP A 140 19.11 9.41 -8.36
CA ASP A 140 19.99 8.24 -8.52
C ASP A 140 19.81 7.61 -9.92
N PRO A 141 20.85 7.65 -10.79
CA PRO A 141 20.75 7.08 -12.13
C PRO A 141 20.72 5.56 -12.16
N THR A 142 21.10 4.90 -11.05
CA THR A 142 21.19 3.43 -10.98
C THR A 142 19.82 2.78 -10.72
N ILE A 143 18.84 3.55 -10.23
CA ILE A 143 17.50 3.05 -9.90
C ILE A 143 16.61 3.11 -11.15
N PRO A 144 16.02 1.97 -11.59
CA PRO A 144 15.04 1.94 -12.67
C PRO A 144 13.81 2.81 -12.38
N LYS A 145 13.19 3.40 -13.42
CA LYS A 145 12.03 4.31 -13.28
C LYS A 145 10.87 3.68 -12.49
N SER A 146 10.57 2.40 -12.71
CA SER A 146 9.52 1.69 -11.98
C SER A 146 9.84 1.56 -10.49
N ALA A 147 11.08 1.29 -10.14
CA ALA A 147 11.52 1.20 -8.75
C ALA A 147 11.57 2.59 -8.08
N LYS A 148 11.89 3.66 -8.82
CA LYS A 148 11.80 5.05 -8.31
C LYS A 148 10.37 5.39 -7.90
N LEU A 149 9.40 5.05 -8.74
CA LEU A 149 7.99 5.29 -8.43
C LEU A 149 7.56 4.57 -7.14
N ALA A 150 7.89 3.29 -7.02
CA ALA A 150 7.57 2.51 -5.83
C ALA A 150 8.21 3.09 -4.54
N LYS A 151 9.49 3.51 -4.62
CA LYS A 151 10.18 4.16 -3.49
C LYS A 151 9.59 5.54 -3.17
N ALA A 152 9.22 6.33 -4.18
CA ALA A 152 8.56 7.62 -3.97
C ALA A 152 7.20 7.47 -3.28
N GLN A 153 6.40 6.47 -3.67
CA GLN A 153 5.14 6.15 -3.01
C GLN A 153 5.34 5.74 -1.54
N GLU A 154 6.40 4.98 -1.24
CA GLU A 154 6.75 4.61 0.13
C GLU A 154 7.13 5.83 0.98
N ILE A 155 7.92 6.75 0.44
CA ILE A 155 8.27 8.00 1.12
C ILE A 155 7.03 8.87 1.34
N LEU A 156 6.15 8.96 0.35
CA LEU A 156 4.87 9.66 0.47
C LEU A 156 4.00 9.07 1.58
N ALA A 157 3.91 7.74 1.68
CA ALA A 157 3.19 7.08 2.77
C ALA A 157 3.78 7.42 4.14
N LYS A 158 5.11 7.46 4.27
CA LYS A 158 5.81 7.90 5.49
C LYS A 158 5.49 9.36 5.81
N THR A 159 5.53 10.24 4.82
CA THR A 159 5.18 11.67 5.00
C THR A 159 3.75 11.84 5.52
N ASN A 160 2.77 11.17 4.90
CA ASN A 160 1.37 11.22 5.34
C ASN A 160 1.20 10.70 6.77
N ASN A 161 1.95 9.66 7.16
CA ASN A 161 1.94 9.13 8.52
C ASN A 161 2.50 10.12 9.55
N ILE A 162 3.58 10.82 9.21
CA ILE A 162 4.19 11.85 10.06
C ILE A 162 3.25 13.06 10.19
N GLU A 163 2.65 13.52 9.09
CA GLU A 163 1.68 14.61 9.13
C GLU A 163 0.44 14.27 9.95
N ALA A 164 -0.11 13.06 9.78
CA ALA A 164 -1.24 12.60 10.58
C ALA A 164 -0.90 12.53 12.08
N ALA A 165 0.29 12.02 12.42
CA ALA A 165 0.75 11.96 13.81
C ALA A 165 0.97 13.35 14.40
N HIS A 166 1.49 14.29 13.60
CA HIS A 166 1.67 15.67 14.01
C HIS A 166 0.33 16.37 14.28
N LEU A 167 -0.63 16.24 13.36
CA LEU A 167 -1.98 16.80 13.53
C LEU A 167 -2.71 16.22 14.75
N GLU A 168 -2.52 14.94 15.03
CA GLU A 168 -3.05 14.28 16.22
C GLU A 168 -2.43 14.88 17.47
N PHE A 169 -1.11 15.07 17.50
CA PHE A 169 -0.40 15.65 18.63
C PHE A 169 -0.79 17.11 18.90
N VAL A 170 -0.87 17.95 17.85
CA VAL A 170 -1.26 19.37 17.99
C VAL A 170 -2.68 19.53 18.58
N LYS A 171 -3.56 18.55 18.40
CA LYS A 171 -4.89 18.52 19.02
C LYS A 171 -4.90 17.98 20.44
N SER A 172 -3.80 17.42 20.91
CA SER A 172 -3.72 16.80 22.26
C SER A 172 -3.54 17.82 23.36
N ALA A 173 -3.87 17.41 24.58
CA ALA A 173 -3.59 18.19 25.79
C ALA A 173 -2.09 18.43 26.01
N ASP A 174 -1.25 17.47 25.60
CA ASP A 174 0.20 17.55 25.72
C ASP A 174 0.76 18.75 24.94
N TYR A 175 0.28 18.98 23.71
CA TYR A 175 0.69 20.15 22.93
C TYR A 175 0.19 21.46 23.52
N GLN A 176 -1.02 21.46 24.10
CA GLN A 176 -1.56 22.66 24.75
C GLN A 176 -0.79 23.04 26.01
N SER A 177 -0.20 22.06 26.70
CA SER A 177 0.66 22.27 27.86
C SER A 177 2.08 22.73 27.48
N CYS A 178 2.48 22.62 26.20
CA CYS A 178 3.77 23.12 25.74
C CYS A 178 3.85 24.66 25.88
N LEU A 179 4.96 25.11 26.43
CA LEU A 179 5.23 26.54 26.60
C LEU A 179 5.38 27.24 25.25
N LEU A 180 4.85 28.45 25.14
CA LEU A 180 5.27 29.38 24.09
C LEU A 180 6.64 29.92 24.50
N TYR A 181 7.65 29.70 23.66
CA TYR A 181 8.94 30.34 23.88
C TYR A 181 8.81 31.85 23.58
N THR A 182 8.61 32.62 24.63
CA THR A 182 8.86 34.05 24.60
C THR A 182 10.35 34.26 24.85
N SER A 183 11.13 34.59 23.84
CA SER A 183 12.50 35.06 24.04
C SER A 183 12.47 36.22 25.08
N PRO A 184 13.23 36.15 26.16
CA PRO A 184 13.28 37.28 27.07
C PRO A 184 13.66 38.55 26.28
N SER A 185 12.81 39.57 26.41
CA SER A 185 13.08 40.86 25.78
C SER A 185 14.44 41.36 26.25
N PRO A 186 15.30 41.92 25.36
CA PRO A 186 16.55 42.54 25.77
C PRO A 186 16.38 43.70 26.78
N ARG A 187 15.13 44.05 27.12
CA ARG A 187 14.80 45.08 28.11
C ARG A 187 14.58 44.57 29.52
N ASP A 188 14.62 43.26 29.74
CA ASP A 188 14.42 42.63 31.07
C ASP A 188 15.75 42.19 31.70
N ALA A 189 16.87 42.64 31.16
CA ALA A 189 18.23 42.47 31.71
C ALA A 189 18.78 43.75 32.29
#